data_b37207ebd20e52dc17d9594ff784a2e3
#
_entry.id   b37207ebd20e52dc17d9594ff784a2e3
#
_cell.length_a   1.000
_cell.length_b   1.000
_cell.length_c   1.000
_cell.angle_alpha   90.00
_cell.angle_beta   90.00
_cell.angle_gamma   90.00
#
_symmetry.space_group_name_H-M   'P 1'
#
loop_
_entity.id
_entity.type
_entity.pdbx_description
1 polymer ?
#
loop_
_entity_poly.entity_id
_entity_poly.type
_entity_poly.pdbx_seq_one_letter_code
_entity_poly.pdbx_strand_id
1 'polypeptide(L)'
;MKELTVIYEKGIKDKGRDSYLKAIKKQIPGARIIDVENIPNVQMSKILVLKPMNDIDYENIKTFLSYNKACDIEGIGSGKLTITAEAIMRVIGDVKGRTVVIINQSNVLGIPLAKELIDQGGSVISLNSSYPCLDNLLTMTDVDILISASGQDEFEMDRELTRMIDIKVDLSDDLEDPIKITKVPTLEVLKERLEKWKQKGNY
;
A
#
# COMPACT_ATOMS: atom_id res chain seq x y z
N MET A 1 -23.54 -6.89 -12.72
CA MET A 1 -22.86 -5.58 -12.57
C MET A 1 -21.38 -5.82 -12.34
N LYS A 2 -20.49 -5.01 -12.95
CA LYS A 2 -19.04 -5.11 -12.73
C LYS A 2 -18.72 -4.38 -11.43
N GLU A 3 -18.32 -5.12 -10.41
CA GLU A 3 -18.23 -4.63 -9.05
C GLU A 3 -16.92 -3.86 -8.77
N LEU A 4 -15.83 -4.22 -9.48
CA LEU A 4 -14.51 -3.64 -9.33
C LEU A 4 -13.93 -3.28 -10.69
N THR A 5 -13.44 -2.06 -10.83
CA THR A 5 -12.59 -1.63 -11.93
C THR A 5 -11.19 -1.39 -11.41
N VAL A 6 -10.22 -2.08 -11.98
CA VAL A 6 -8.80 -1.91 -11.69
C VAL A 6 -8.17 -1.11 -12.80
N ILE A 7 -7.61 0.05 -12.46
CA ILE A 7 -6.93 0.95 -13.39
C ILE A 7 -5.43 0.80 -13.20
N TYR A 8 -4.70 0.63 -14.29
CA TYR A 8 -3.24 0.56 -14.31
C TYR A 8 -2.70 1.17 -15.61
N GLU A 9 -1.43 1.48 -15.69
CA GLU A 9 -0.78 1.93 -16.92
C GLU A 9 -0.06 0.76 -17.59
N LYS A 10 -0.49 0.43 -18.81
CA LYS A 10 0.16 -0.58 -19.64
C LYS A 10 1.46 -0.03 -20.22
N GLY A 11 2.51 -0.83 -20.26
CA GLY A 11 3.80 -0.40 -20.81
C GLY A 11 4.86 -0.12 -19.74
N ILE A 12 4.48 0.28 -18.54
CA ILE A 12 5.40 0.30 -17.42
C ILE A 12 5.56 -1.14 -16.91
N LYS A 13 6.78 -1.65 -16.86
CA LYS A 13 7.06 -3.00 -16.33
C LYS A 13 7.19 -2.94 -14.81
N ASP A 14 6.38 -3.72 -14.11
CA ASP A 14 6.48 -3.91 -12.66
C ASP A 14 6.01 -5.31 -12.29
N LYS A 15 6.93 -6.13 -11.77
CA LYS A 15 6.68 -7.53 -11.42
C LYS A 15 5.66 -7.68 -10.29
N GLY A 16 5.71 -6.79 -9.30
CA GLY A 16 4.81 -6.79 -8.15
C GLY A 16 3.37 -6.52 -8.59
N ARG A 17 3.17 -5.41 -9.33
CA ARG A 17 1.87 -5.04 -9.88
C ARG A 17 1.30 -6.12 -10.79
N ASP A 18 2.09 -6.66 -11.71
CA ASP A 18 1.63 -7.69 -12.66
C ASP A 18 1.22 -8.97 -11.93
N SER A 19 1.95 -9.32 -10.89
CA SER A 19 1.63 -10.44 -10.00
C SER A 19 0.33 -10.19 -9.23
N TYR A 20 0.12 -8.97 -8.74
CA TYR A 20 -1.11 -8.58 -8.04
C TYR A 20 -2.33 -8.58 -8.98
N LEU A 21 -2.17 -8.06 -10.21
CA LEU A 21 -3.19 -8.13 -11.26
C LEU A 21 -3.64 -9.58 -11.56
N LYS A 22 -2.68 -10.52 -11.68
CA LYS A 22 -2.97 -11.94 -11.86
C LYS A 22 -3.78 -12.51 -10.69
N ALA A 23 -3.41 -12.14 -9.47
CA ALA A 23 -4.09 -12.59 -8.27
C ALA A 23 -5.53 -12.02 -8.18
N ILE A 24 -5.73 -10.74 -8.51
CA ILE A 24 -7.07 -10.12 -8.60
C ILE A 24 -7.93 -10.85 -9.63
N LYS A 25 -7.42 -11.08 -10.84
CA LYS A 25 -8.16 -11.82 -11.89
C LYS A 25 -8.63 -13.19 -11.40
N LYS A 26 -7.76 -13.90 -10.68
CA LYS A 26 -8.07 -15.24 -10.17
C LYS A 26 -9.10 -15.21 -9.03
N GLN A 27 -9.02 -14.25 -8.14
CA GLN A 27 -9.79 -14.25 -6.89
C GLN A 27 -11.04 -13.37 -6.92
N ILE A 28 -11.13 -12.45 -7.89
CA ILE A 28 -12.26 -11.55 -8.11
C ILE A 28 -12.67 -11.64 -9.59
N PRO A 29 -13.35 -12.72 -10.00
CA PRO A 29 -13.63 -12.98 -11.43
C PRO A 29 -14.45 -11.89 -12.14
N GLY A 30 -15.22 -11.09 -11.39
CA GLY A 30 -15.99 -9.95 -11.90
C GLY A 30 -15.17 -8.66 -12.09
N ALA A 31 -13.90 -8.63 -11.69
CA ALA A 31 -13.05 -7.45 -11.81
C ALA A 31 -12.79 -7.11 -13.29
N ARG A 32 -13.00 -5.84 -13.64
CA ARG A 32 -12.63 -5.26 -14.93
C ARG A 32 -11.27 -4.61 -14.81
N ILE A 33 -10.31 -5.05 -15.61
CA ILE A 33 -8.96 -4.48 -15.64
C ILE A 33 -8.85 -3.64 -16.89
N ILE A 34 -8.50 -2.38 -16.75
CA ILE A 34 -8.41 -1.40 -17.82
C ILE A 34 -7.09 -0.63 -17.78
N ASP A 35 -6.60 -0.31 -18.96
CA ASP A 35 -5.50 0.64 -19.13
C ASP A 35 -5.99 2.06 -18.84
N VAL A 36 -5.15 2.89 -18.25
CA VAL A 36 -5.47 4.29 -17.95
C VAL A 36 -5.90 5.07 -19.20
N GLU A 37 -5.33 4.79 -20.36
CA GLU A 37 -5.71 5.40 -21.64
C GLU A 37 -7.16 5.10 -22.07
N ASN A 38 -7.76 4.07 -21.51
CA ASN A 38 -9.09 3.56 -21.89
C ASN A 38 -10.10 3.67 -20.74
N ILE A 39 -10.03 4.70 -19.91
CA ILE A 39 -10.98 4.87 -18.81
C ILE A 39 -12.38 5.16 -19.37
N PRO A 40 -13.30 4.19 -19.34
CA PRO A 40 -14.70 4.44 -19.69
C PRO A 40 -15.40 5.15 -18.52
N ASN A 41 -16.65 5.56 -18.74
CA ASN A 41 -17.48 6.06 -17.63
C ASN A 41 -17.64 5.00 -16.54
N VAL A 42 -16.98 5.20 -15.39
CA VAL A 42 -16.89 4.23 -14.27
C VAL A 42 -17.79 4.56 -13.09
N GLN A 43 -18.78 5.45 -13.26
CA GLN A 43 -19.62 6.02 -12.20
C GLN A 43 -20.29 4.98 -11.26
N MET A 44 -20.42 3.73 -11.67
CA MET A 44 -21.17 2.67 -10.96
C MET A 44 -20.30 1.54 -10.41
N SER A 45 -18.96 1.67 -10.39
CA SER A 45 -18.06 0.63 -9.90
C SER A 45 -17.12 1.13 -8.81
N LYS A 46 -16.58 0.20 -8.02
CA LYS A 46 -15.44 0.49 -7.15
C LYS A 46 -14.17 0.56 -7.98
N ILE A 47 -13.34 1.54 -7.70
CA ILE A 47 -12.11 1.82 -8.45
C ILE A 47 -10.90 1.54 -7.57
N LEU A 48 -10.04 0.65 -8.06
CA LEU A 48 -8.71 0.37 -7.53
C LEU A 48 -7.68 0.90 -8.52
N VAL A 49 -6.72 1.69 -8.04
CA VAL A 49 -5.65 2.25 -8.88
C VAL A 49 -4.33 1.59 -8.50
N LEU A 50 -3.62 1.06 -9.48
CA LEU A 50 -2.35 0.39 -9.25
C LEU A 50 -1.19 1.19 -9.84
N LYS A 51 -0.25 1.59 -8.98
CA LYS A 51 1.05 2.12 -9.39
C LYS A 51 2.00 0.98 -9.79
N PRO A 52 3.05 1.24 -10.58
CA PRO A 52 3.43 2.54 -11.13
C PRO A 52 2.49 3.03 -12.25
N MET A 53 2.33 4.35 -12.30
CA MET A 53 1.52 5.08 -13.26
C MET A 53 2.11 6.49 -13.38
N ASN A 54 1.99 7.16 -14.53
CA ASN A 54 2.46 8.52 -14.66
C ASN A 54 1.70 9.46 -13.71
N ASP A 55 2.38 10.49 -13.22
CA ASP A 55 1.85 11.33 -12.14
C ASP A 55 0.64 12.16 -12.55
N ILE A 56 0.55 12.57 -13.81
CA ILE A 56 -0.59 13.36 -14.32
C ILE A 56 -1.87 12.53 -14.27
N ASP A 57 -1.83 11.30 -14.79
CA ASP A 57 -2.98 10.40 -14.80
C ASP A 57 -3.37 10.00 -13.39
N TYR A 58 -2.37 9.73 -12.54
CA TYR A 58 -2.61 9.41 -11.14
C TYR A 58 -3.32 10.55 -10.40
N GLU A 59 -2.86 11.79 -10.51
CA GLU A 59 -3.49 12.95 -9.85
C GLU A 59 -4.88 13.28 -10.44
N ASN A 60 -5.10 13.06 -11.74
CA ASN A 60 -6.42 13.19 -12.36
C ASN A 60 -7.41 12.17 -11.77
N ILE A 61 -7.01 10.90 -11.66
CA ILE A 61 -7.86 9.85 -11.07
C ILE A 61 -8.10 10.13 -9.60
N LYS A 62 -7.10 10.50 -8.84
CA LYS A 62 -7.22 10.85 -7.42
C LYS A 62 -8.16 12.03 -7.21
N THR A 63 -8.07 13.06 -8.05
CA THR A 63 -8.99 14.20 -8.05
C THR A 63 -10.42 13.73 -8.31
N PHE A 64 -10.63 12.91 -9.34
CA PHE A 64 -11.95 12.32 -9.61
C PHE A 64 -12.49 11.56 -8.41
N LEU A 65 -11.68 10.73 -7.76
CA LEU A 65 -12.06 9.93 -6.59
C LEU A 65 -12.33 10.80 -5.36
N SER A 66 -11.71 11.97 -5.24
CA SER A 66 -11.99 12.91 -4.14
C SER A 66 -13.42 13.47 -4.19
N TYR A 67 -13.95 13.66 -5.39
CA TYR A 67 -15.35 14.06 -5.62
C TYR A 67 -16.31 12.86 -5.62
N ASN A 68 -15.81 11.66 -5.92
CA ASN A 68 -16.58 10.42 -6.03
C ASN A 68 -16.15 9.37 -4.99
N LYS A 69 -16.09 9.78 -3.72
CA LYS A 69 -15.59 8.96 -2.59
C LYS A 69 -16.25 7.58 -2.48
N ALA A 70 -17.50 7.46 -2.94
CA ALA A 70 -18.22 6.19 -2.98
C ALA A 70 -17.59 5.17 -3.93
N CYS A 71 -16.87 5.60 -4.96
CA CYS A 71 -16.17 4.74 -5.91
C CYS A 71 -14.76 4.35 -5.43
N ASP A 72 -14.16 5.12 -4.52
CA ASP A 72 -12.79 4.94 -4.07
C ASP A 72 -12.65 3.75 -3.10
N ILE A 73 -12.21 2.61 -3.61
CA ILE A 73 -11.96 1.44 -2.75
C ILE A 73 -10.53 1.45 -2.20
N GLU A 74 -9.60 2.08 -2.91
CA GLU A 74 -8.20 2.22 -2.48
C GLU A 74 -8.05 3.16 -1.29
N GLY A 75 -8.77 4.28 -1.27
CA GLY A 75 -8.66 5.29 -0.23
C GLY A 75 -7.92 6.56 -0.63
N ILE A 76 -7.36 6.62 -1.85
CA ILE A 76 -6.47 7.71 -2.29
C ILE A 76 -7.16 9.06 -2.45
N GLY A 77 -8.43 9.08 -2.82
CA GLY A 77 -9.24 10.30 -2.96
C GLY A 77 -10.12 10.59 -1.75
N SER A 78 -10.51 9.55 -1.00
CA SER A 78 -11.42 9.67 0.14
C SER A 78 -10.71 10.00 1.46
N GLY A 79 -9.39 9.99 1.50
CA GLY A 79 -8.58 10.20 2.70
C GLY A 79 -8.62 9.01 3.68
N LYS A 80 -9.06 7.85 3.24
CA LYS A 80 -8.95 6.60 4.00
C LYS A 80 -7.55 6.04 3.88
N LEU A 81 -7.18 5.20 4.83
CA LEU A 81 -5.95 4.42 4.72
C LEU A 81 -5.99 3.58 3.44
N THR A 82 -4.90 3.54 2.69
CA THR A 82 -4.83 2.72 1.47
C THR A 82 -4.91 1.23 1.81
N ILE A 83 -5.25 0.39 0.84
CA ILE A 83 -5.34 -1.07 1.05
C ILE A 83 -4.03 -1.63 1.58
N THR A 84 -2.91 -1.21 1.00
CA THR A 84 -1.58 -1.65 1.43
C THR A 84 -1.25 -1.20 2.84
N ALA A 85 -1.51 0.06 3.18
CA ALA A 85 -1.29 0.58 4.53
C ALA A 85 -2.18 -0.13 5.57
N GLU A 86 -3.46 -0.39 5.25
CA GLU A 86 -4.35 -1.17 6.12
C GLU A 86 -3.85 -2.61 6.31
N ALA A 87 -3.34 -3.24 5.25
CA ALA A 87 -2.76 -4.58 5.34
C ALA A 87 -1.52 -4.62 6.25
N ILE A 88 -0.65 -3.60 6.18
CA ILE A 88 0.49 -3.46 7.08
C ILE A 88 0.01 -3.34 8.53
N MET A 89 -0.93 -2.44 8.81
CA MET A 89 -1.48 -2.24 10.16
C MET A 89 -2.02 -3.54 10.77
N ARG A 90 -2.71 -4.35 9.97
CA ARG A 90 -3.25 -5.65 10.44
C ARG A 90 -2.16 -6.65 10.80
N VAL A 91 -1.06 -6.63 10.06
CA VAL A 91 0.04 -7.59 10.25
C VAL A 91 0.91 -7.22 11.46
N ILE A 92 1.20 -5.93 11.65
CA ILE A 92 2.06 -5.48 12.75
C ILE A 92 1.34 -5.46 14.11
N GLY A 93 0.00 -5.38 14.11
CA GLY A 93 -0.80 -5.39 15.33
C GLY A 93 -0.70 -4.11 16.16
N ASP A 94 -0.67 -4.25 17.49
CA ASP A 94 -0.60 -3.12 18.42
C ASP A 94 0.79 -2.43 18.36
N VAL A 95 0.76 -1.11 18.18
CA VAL A 95 1.96 -0.27 18.05
C VAL A 95 2.14 0.72 19.20
N LYS A 96 1.24 0.68 20.19
CA LYS A 96 1.29 1.61 21.31
C LYS A 96 2.60 1.48 22.08
N GLY A 97 3.33 2.60 22.18
CA GLY A 97 4.62 2.66 22.87
C GLY A 97 5.79 1.99 22.13
N ARG A 98 5.57 1.50 20.89
CA ARG A 98 6.64 0.93 20.05
C ARG A 98 7.30 1.97 19.17
N THR A 99 8.58 1.76 18.87
CA THR A 99 9.34 2.54 17.90
C THR A 99 9.22 1.90 16.52
N VAL A 100 8.66 2.64 15.57
CA VAL A 100 8.43 2.19 14.19
C VAL A 100 9.26 3.00 13.23
N VAL A 101 10.11 2.34 12.44
CA VAL A 101 10.84 2.96 11.33
C VAL A 101 10.15 2.60 10.02
N ILE A 102 9.86 3.61 9.19
CA ILE A 102 9.25 3.45 7.86
C ILE A 102 10.22 4.00 6.82
N ILE A 103 10.64 3.16 5.87
CA ILE A 103 11.43 3.54 4.71
C ILE A 103 10.51 3.71 3.51
N ASN A 104 9.75 4.75 3.52
CA ASN A 104 8.88 5.23 2.46
C ASN A 104 8.24 6.56 2.88
N GLN A 105 8.30 7.57 2.01
CA GLN A 105 7.65 8.87 2.25
C GLN A 105 6.65 9.25 1.14
N SER A 106 6.10 8.24 0.48
CA SER A 106 5.10 8.50 -0.56
C SER A 106 3.75 8.95 0.04
N ASN A 107 3.04 9.80 -0.71
CA ASN A 107 1.69 10.24 -0.37
C ASN A 107 0.66 9.09 -0.35
N VAL A 108 1.00 7.94 -0.94
CA VAL A 108 0.10 6.79 -1.06
C VAL A 108 0.27 5.82 0.10
N LEU A 109 1.49 5.68 0.62
CA LEU A 109 1.80 4.68 1.63
C LEU A 109 2.47 5.28 2.87
N GLY A 110 3.69 5.81 2.75
CA GLY A 110 4.50 6.17 3.91
C GLY A 110 3.88 7.26 4.77
N ILE A 111 3.43 8.35 4.16
CA ILE A 111 2.82 9.48 4.90
C ILE A 111 1.50 9.07 5.59
N PRO A 112 0.51 8.46 4.90
CA PRO A 112 -0.72 8.06 5.58
C PRO A 112 -0.51 6.96 6.62
N LEU A 113 0.43 6.04 6.39
CA LEU A 113 0.78 5.00 7.36
C LEU A 113 1.44 5.61 8.61
N ALA A 114 2.41 6.50 8.45
CA ALA A 114 3.06 7.18 9.56
C ALA A 114 2.04 7.92 10.45
N LYS A 115 1.10 8.63 9.81
CA LYS A 115 0.04 9.32 10.54
C LYS A 115 -0.82 8.35 11.35
N GLU A 116 -1.27 7.25 10.74
CA GLU A 116 -2.11 6.25 11.42
C GLU A 116 -1.38 5.61 12.61
N LEU A 117 -0.09 5.28 12.45
CA LEU A 117 0.73 4.72 13.52
C LEU A 117 0.89 5.69 14.71
N ILE A 118 1.08 6.98 14.42
CA ILE A 118 1.14 8.04 15.45
C ILE A 118 -0.21 8.15 16.17
N ASP A 119 -1.30 8.17 15.42
CA ASP A 119 -2.66 8.25 15.99
C ASP A 119 -2.97 7.05 16.91
N GLN A 120 -2.33 5.88 16.67
CA GLN A 120 -2.42 4.68 17.52
C GLN A 120 -1.39 4.64 18.66
N GLY A 121 -0.58 5.68 18.82
CA GLY A 121 0.36 5.83 19.94
C GLY A 121 1.74 5.22 19.71
N GLY A 122 2.11 4.94 18.47
CA GLY A 122 3.47 4.56 18.08
C GLY A 122 4.41 5.76 17.98
N SER A 123 5.70 5.54 18.25
CA SER A 123 6.79 6.49 17.99
C SER A 123 7.34 6.24 16.59
N VAL A 124 7.12 7.17 15.65
CA VAL A 124 7.39 6.91 14.22
C VAL A 124 8.55 7.73 13.70
N ILE A 125 9.51 7.07 13.05
CA ILE A 125 10.58 7.65 12.26
C ILE A 125 10.30 7.30 10.80
N SER A 126 10.02 8.31 9.98
CA SER A 126 9.73 8.12 8.55
C SER A 126 10.87 8.70 7.71
N LEU A 127 11.44 7.86 6.86
CA LEU A 127 12.61 8.17 6.03
C LEU A 127 12.31 7.81 4.58
N ASN A 128 13.06 8.42 3.66
CA ASN A 128 13.15 7.90 2.29
C ASN A 128 14.40 7.01 2.15
N SER A 129 14.45 6.19 1.11
CA SER A 129 15.55 5.25 0.85
C SER A 129 16.90 5.91 0.57
N SER A 130 16.93 7.23 0.26
CA SER A 130 18.16 8.00 0.06
C SER A 130 18.72 8.62 1.35
N TYR A 131 18.14 8.31 2.52
CA TYR A 131 18.68 8.84 3.78
C TYR A 131 20.08 8.29 4.08
N PRO A 132 21.12 9.15 4.16
CA PRO A 132 22.51 8.68 4.11
C PRO A 132 23.01 8.06 5.41
N CYS A 133 22.28 8.21 6.52
CA CYS A 133 22.68 7.75 7.84
C CYS A 133 21.75 6.66 8.40
N LEU A 134 21.13 5.87 7.54
CA LEU A 134 20.17 4.84 7.94
C LEU A 134 20.80 3.80 8.88
N ASP A 135 21.97 3.30 8.57
CA ASP A 135 22.70 2.33 9.38
C ASP A 135 23.00 2.86 10.78
N ASN A 136 23.47 4.12 10.86
CA ASN A 136 23.71 4.78 12.14
C ASN A 136 22.41 4.93 12.94
N LEU A 137 21.30 5.29 12.29
CA LEU A 137 20.01 5.43 12.95
C LEU A 137 19.56 4.10 13.53
N LEU A 138 19.62 3.02 12.78
CA LEU A 138 19.21 1.67 13.22
C LEU A 138 20.11 1.13 14.33
N THR A 139 21.41 1.49 14.32
CA THR A 139 22.35 1.11 15.37
C THR A 139 22.12 1.88 16.67
N MET A 140 21.72 3.16 16.59
CA MET A 140 21.57 4.05 17.75
C MET A 140 20.16 4.09 18.32
N THR A 141 19.19 3.51 17.64
CA THR A 141 17.76 3.55 17.99
C THR A 141 17.26 2.14 18.26
N ASP A 142 16.59 1.98 19.38
CA ASP A 142 15.88 0.72 19.70
C ASP A 142 14.59 0.65 18.85
N VAL A 143 14.64 -0.13 17.77
CA VAL A 143 13.57 -0.24 16.76
C VAL A 143 12.80 -1.53 16.98
N ASP A 144 11.51 -1.43 17.27
CA ASP A 144 10.62 -2.59 17.43
C ASP A 144 10.08 -3.09 16.10
N ILE A 145 9.76 -2.16 15.19
CA ILE A 145 9.11 -2.47 13.92
C ILE A 145 9.82 -1.71 12.79
N LEU A 146 10.22 -2.44 11.76
CA LEU A 146 10.79 -1.89 10.54
C LEU A 146 9.90 -2.20 9.35
N ILE A 147 9.49 -1.16 8.62
CA ILE A 147 8.67 -1.27 7.43
C ILE A 147 9.47 -0.72 6.24
N SER A 148 9.86 -1.59 5.31
CA SER A 148 10.55 -1.19 4.10
C SER A 148 9.65 -1.27 2.88
N ALA A 149 9.64 -0.18 2.12
CA ALA A 149 8.95 -0.03 0.85
C ALA A 149 9.72 0.97 -0.02
N SER A 150 11.02 0.74 -0.18
CA SER A 150 11.95 1.64 -0.89
C SER A 150 11.54 1.87 -2.34
N GLY A 151 11.01 0.84 -2.99
CA GLY A 151 10.70 0.83 -4.42
C GLY A 151 11.94 0.92 -5.31
N GLN A 152 13.12 0.60 -4.79
CA GLN A 152 14.40 0.63 -5.50
C GLN A 152 15.01 -0.76 -5.55
N ASP A 153 15.31 -1.25 -6.76
CA ASP A 153 15.84 -2.60 -6.97
C ASP A 153 17.25 -2.81 -6.36
N GLU A 154 18.00 -1.73 -6.12
CA GLU A 154 19.37 -1.77 -5.58
C GLU A 154 19.45 -1.44 -4.07
N PHE A 155 18.31 -1.20 -3.42
CA PHE A 155 18.29 -0.89 -2.01
C PHE A 155 18.20 -2.18 -1.19
N GLU A 156 19.25 -2.48 -0.46
CA GLU A 156 19.32 -3.61 0.47
C GLU A 156 19.78 -3.10 1.83
N MET A 157 19.25 -3.69 2.90
CA MET A 157 19.62 -3.36 4.26
C MET A 157 20.49 -4.48 4.84
N ASP A 158 21.55 -4.06 5.57
CA ASP A 158 22.44 -5.00 6.23
C ASP A 158 21.64 -5.89 7.20
N ARG A 159 21.80 -7.19 7.05
CA ARG A 159 21.17 -8.23 7.87
C ARG A 159 21.50 -8.06 9.35
N GLU A 160 22.74 -7.75 9.69
CA GLU A 160 23.19 -7.62 11.09
C GLU A 160 22.48 -6.45 11.77
N LEU A 161 22.21 -5.34 11.05
CA LEU A 161 21.49 -4.18 11.57
C LEU A 161 20.01 -4.47 11.83
N THR A 162 19.41 -5.36 11.04
CA THR A 162 17.98 -5.66 11.12
C THR A 162 17.67 -6.91 11.93
N ARG A 163 18.69 -7.68 12.37
CA ARG A 163 18.55 -8.97 13.04
C ARG A 163 17.77 -8.89 14.36
N MET A 164 17.95 -7.82 15.10
CA MET A 164 17.35 -7.65 16.43
C MET A 164 15.97 -7.01 16.40
N ILE A 165 15.47 -6.63 15.21
CA ILE A 165 14.16 -6.01 15.06
C ILE A 165 13.08 -7.09 15.10
N ASP A 166 12.13 -6.96 16.02
CA ASP A 166 11.09 -7.95 16.28
C ASP A 166 10.18 -8.18 15.08
N ILE A 167 9.72 -7.08 14.47
CA ILE A 167 8.79 -7.14 13.35
C ILE A 167 9.38 -6.43 12.14
N LYS A 168 9.62 -7.18 11.09
CA LYS A 168 10.10 -6.66 9.80
C LYS A 168 9.02 -6.85 8.74
N VAL A 169 8.60 -5.77 8.09
CA VAL A 169 7.63 -5.78 7.00
C VAL A 169 8.31 -5.28 5.73
N ASP A 170 8.17 -6.02 4.64
CA ASP A 170 8.83 -5.70 3.39
C ASP A 170 7.90 -5.78 2.18
N LEU A 171 7.98 -4.75 1.34
CA LEU A 171 7.23 -4.62 0.10
C LEU A 171 8.12 -4.64 -1.15
N SER A 172 9.44 -4.50 -0.97
CA SER A 172 10.39 -4.24 -2.07
C SER A 172 11.53 -5.26 -2.17
N ASP A 173 11.52 -6.32 -1.37
CA ASP A 173 12.60 -7.31 -1.24
C ASP A 173 13.90 -6.72 -0.64
N ASP A 174 13.77 -5.73 0.25
CA ASP A 174 14.88 -5.00 0.88
C ASP A 174 15.43 -5.70 2.14
N LEU A 175 14.66 -6.63 2.73
CA LEU A 175 14.92 -7.22 4.04
C LEU A 175 15.01 -8.74 3.97
N GLU A 176 15.80 -9.31 4.87
CA GLU A 176 15.87 -10.75 5.08
C GLU A 176 14.82 -11.21 6.12
N ASP A 177 14.17 -12.34 5.83
CA ASP A 177 13.12 -12.96 6.67
C ASP A 177 12.00 -12.02 7.13
N PRO A 178 11.46 -11.14 6.27
CA PRO A 178 10.39 -10.25 6.65
C PRO A 178 9.00 -10.90 6.49
N ILE A 179 8.01 -10.27 7.11
CA ILE A 179 6.61 -10.49 6.74
C ILE A 179 6.35 -9.82 5.40
N LYS A 180 6.10 -10.60 4.37
CA LYS A 180 5.82 -10.06 3.03
C LYS A 180 4.38 -9.58 2.91
N ILE A 181 4.20 -8.26 2.68
CA ILE A 181 2.90 -7.64 2.39
C ILE A 181 2.66 -7.64 0.88
N THR A 182 2.69 -8.81 0.26
CA THR A 182 2.50 -8.85 -1.18
C THR A 182 1.05 -9.16 -1.57
N LYS A 183 0.69 -10.42 -1.73
CA LYS A 183 -0.58 -10.74 -2.38
C LYS A 183 -1.72 -11.04 -1.40
N VAL A 184 -1.43 -11.72 -0.31
CA VAL A 184 -2.49 -12.26 0.55
C VAL A 184 -3.10 -11.20 1.44
N PRO A 185 -2.35 -10.45 2.26
CA PRO A 185 -2.94 -9.44 3.14
C PRO A 185 -3.69 -8.33 2.39
N THR A 186 -3.12 -7.83 1.27
CA THR A 186 -3.77 -6.78 0.46
C THR A 186 -5.04 -7.28 -0.23
N LEU A 187 -5.07 -8.51 -0.72
CA LEU A 187 -6.28 -9.09 -1.31
C LEU A 187 -7.38 -9.34 -0.28
N GLU A 188 -7.05 -9.70 0.93
CA GLU A 188 -8.02 -9.85 2.02
C GLU A 188 -8.68 -8.52 2.34
N VAL A 189 -7.90 -7.45 2.50
CA VAL A 189 -8.42 -6.09 2.70
C VAL A 189 -9.31 -5.65 1.54
N LEU A 190 -8.88 -5.88 0.29
CA LEU A 190 -9.67 -5.55 -0.90
C LEU A 190 -11.01 -6.29 -0.92
N LYS A 191 -11.01 -7.58 -0.65
CA LYS A 191 -12.24 -8.40 -0.61
C LYS A 191 -13.20 -7.92 0.46
N GLU A 192 -12.71 -7.68 1.67
CA GLU A 192 -13.55 -7.19 2.77
C GLU A 192 -14.17 -5.83 2.46
N ARG A 193 -13.40 -4.91 1.84
CA ARG A 193 -13.93 -3.60 1.42
C ARG A 193 -15.03 -3.76 0.36
N LEU A 194 -14.87 -4.70 -0.59
CA LEU A 194 -15.89 -5.04 -1.59
C LEU A 194 -17.15 -5.65 -0.95
N GLU A 195 -16.99 -6.57 -0.02
CA GLU A 195 -18.12 -7.19 0.69
C GLU A 195 -18.90 -6.19 1.53
N LYS A 196 -18.22 -5.35 2.31
CA LYS A 196 -18.85 -4.27 3.06
C LYS A 196 -19.63 -3.29 2.17
N TRP A 197 -19.15 -3.07 0.95
CA TRP A 197 -19.87 -2.23 -0.01
C TRP A 197 -21.14 -2.93 -0.54
N LYS A 198 -21.07 -4.21 -0.88
CA LYS A 198 -22.24 -5.00 -1.31
C LYS A 198 -23.35 -5.00 -0.25
N GLN A 199 -22.97 -5.18 1.01
CA GLN A 199 -23.92 -5.19 2.11
C GLN A 199 -24.63 -3.83 2.31
N LYS A 200 -23.94 -2.71 2.04
CA LYS A 200 -24.52 -1.36 2.13
C LYS A 200 -25.41 -0.97 0.95
N GLY A 201 -25.31 -1.65 -0.18
CA GLY A 201 -26.07 -1.38 -1.39
C GLY A 201 -27.40 -2.14 -1.49
N ASN A 202 -27.75 -2.95 -0.51
CA ASN A 202 -29.00 -3.73 -0.44
C ASN A 202 -30.11 -3.03 0.37
N TYR A 203 -30.06 -1.70 0.50
CA TYR A 203 -31.15 -0.88 1.08
C TYR A 203 -31.68 0.13 0.08
#